data_812f2f7292cf393c6717ba0ae1d6a866
#
_entry.id   812f2f7292cf393c6717ba0ae1d6a866
#
_cell.length_a   1.000
_cell.length_b   1.000
_cell.length_c   1.000
_cell.angle_alpha   90.00
_cell.angle_beta   90.00
_cell.angle_gamma   90.00
#
_symmetry.space_group_name_H-M   'P 1'
#
loop_
_entity.id
_entity.type
_entity.pdbx_description
1 polymer ?
#
loop_
_entity_poly.entity_id
_entity_poly.type
_entity_poly.pdbx_seq_one_letter_code
_entity_poly.pdbx_strand_id
1 'polypeptide(L)'
;LRGGAAAIGTWAKDHGFRLPPDAPEVLDFYAQRSQIFLAAAFDADAAAERGQQIGDGTPVHITIPTDNPWVPLRILALGKSGAERVEADVYLLTDEAPALLPAPNGRNGIRLDHSDAASASLLSDLRSDRGMEWIPPSAWLTKVAVDSAAAQLSYDLAIDASGAGAPSAVDAGFTLTGVPVAVAGLDGGRLVLAVLFSLMGVAGIWLMTRHAPRGAAR
;
A
#
# COMPACT_ATOMS: atom_id res chain seq x y z
N LEU A 1 -15.99 1.37 -3.25
CA LEU A 1 -16.51 2.56 -3.93
C LEU A 1 -16.04 2.53 -5.40
N ARG A 2 -16.94 2.82 -6.34
CA ARG A 2 -16.59 3.09 -7.73
C ARG A 2 -16.80 4.58 -7.98
N GLY A 3 -15.82 5.21 -8.63
CA GLY A 3 -15.84 6.64 -8.94
C GLY A 3 -14.47 7.26 -8.68
N GLY A 4 -14.31 8.54 -9.00
CA GLY A 4 -13.09 9.28 -8.75
C GLY A 4 -12.98 9.82 -7.31
N ALA A 5 -12.03 10.75 -7.11
CA ALA A 5 -11.82 11.44 -5.83
C ALA A 5 -13.09 12.02 -5.21
N ALA A 6 -14.03 12.51 -6.05
CA ALA A 6 -15.29 13.06 -5.58
C ALA A 6 -16.17 12.04 -4.82
N ALA A 7 -16.21 10.78 -5.30
CA ALA A 7 -16.99 9.73 -4.64
C ALA A 7 -16.42 9.39 -3.26
N ILE A 8 -15.09 9.36 -3.13
CA ILE A 8 -14.40 9.13 -1.86
C ILE A 8 -14.60 10.33 -0.94
N GLY A 9 -14.48 11.55 -1.46
CA GLY A 9 -14.72 12.77 -0.71
C GLY A 9 -16.13 12.83 -0.11
N THR A 10 -17.14 12.45 -0.89
CA THR A 10 -18.53 12.34 -0.42
C THR A 10 -18.66 11.28 0.67
N TRP A 11 -18.14 10.08 0.43
CA TRP A 11 -18.16 9.00 1.40
C TRP A 11 -17.49 9.41 2.73
N ALA A 12 -16.31 10.03 2.66
CA ALA A 12 -15.59 10.49 3.84
C ALA A 12 -16.42 11.52 4.65
N LYS A 13 -17.01 12.49 3.96
CA LYS A 13 -17.87 13.49 4.58
C LYS A 13 -19.10 12.87 5.26
N ASP A 14 -19.77 11.94 4.58
CA ASP A 14 -20.97 11.28 5.08
C ASP A 14 -20.67 10.40 6.32
N HIS A 15 -19.43 9.94 6.45
CA HIS A 15 -18.93 9.16 7.60
C HIS A 15 -18.21 10.02 8.65
N GLY A 16 -18.26 11.36 8.53
CA GLY A 16 -17.68 12.29 9.51
C GLY A 16 -16.17 12.45 9.43
N PHE A 17 -15.54 12.02 8.34
CA PHE A 17 -14.11 12.20 8.12
C PHE A 17 -13.81 13.54 7.45
N ARG A 18 -12.68 14.13 7.82
CA ARG A 18 -12.11 15.30 7.14
C ARG A 18 -10.90 14.85 6.34
N LEU A 19 -11.00 15.01 5.03
CA LEU A 19 -9.84 14.77 4.16
C LEU A 19 -8.88 15.97 4.23
N PRO A 20 -7.55 15.70 4.16
CA PRO A 20 -6.56 16.75 4.07
C PRO A 20 -6.67 17.52 2.74
N PRO A 21 -6.12 18.76 2.65
CA PRO A 21 -6.26 19.60 1.45
C PRO A 21 -5.69 18.99 0.15
N ASP A 22 -4.69 18.16 0.25
CA ASP A 22 -4.03 17.46 -0.86
C ASP A 22 -4.76 16.16 -1.30
N ALA A 23 -5.78 15.73 -0.55
CA ALA A 23 -6.52 14.52 -0.85
C ALA A 23 -7.13 14.49 -2.25
N PRO A 24 -7.76 15.55 -2.77
CA PRO A 24 -8.33 15.52 -4.12
C PRO A 24 -7.28 15.18 -5.18
N GLU A 25 -6.10 15.80 -5.13
CA GLU A 25 -5.03 15.56 -6.10
C GLU A 25 -4.51 14.11 -6.02
N VAL A 26 -4.25 13.61 -4.82
CA VAL A 26 -3.75 12.25 -4.63
C VAL A 26 -4.79 11.21 -5.03
N LEU A 27 -6.06 11.43 -4.68
CA LEU A 27 -7.15 10.52 -5.04
C LEU A 27 -7.42 10.52 -6.55
N ASP A 28 -7.33 11.68 -7.22
CA ASP A 28 -7.47 11.77 -8.68
C ASP A 28 -6.32 11.06 -9.40
N PHE A 29 -5.10 11.15 -8.87
CA PHE A 29 -3.95 10.39 -9.38
C PHE A 29 -4.23 8.87 -9.37
N TYR A 30 -4.84 8.34 -8.31
CA TYR A 30 -5.22 6.93 -8.25
C TYR A 30 -6.45 6.62 -9.10
N ALA A 31 -7.44 7.49 -9.14
CA ALA A 31 -8.66 7.29 -9.91
C ALA A 31 -8.43 7.18 -11.43
N GLN A 32 -7.34 7.78 -11.94
CA GLN A 32 -6.93 7.64 -13.33
C GLN A 32 -6.42 6.23 -13.67
N ARG A 33 -5.98 5.46 -12.68
CA ARG A 33 -5.46 4.09 -12.84
C ARG A 33 -6.47 3.04 -12.45
N SER A 34 -7.22 3.28 -11.38
CA SER A 34 -8.28 2.40 -10.90
C SER A 34 -9.43 3.23 -10.36
N GLN A 35 -10.65 2.91 -10.81
CA GLN A 35 -11.86 3.55 -10.30
C GLN A 35 -12.43 2.81 -9.08
N ILE A 36 -11.69 1.85 -8.53
CA ILE A 36 -12.12 1.04 -7.39
C ILE A 36 -11.27 1.41 -6.18
N PHE A 37 -11.94 1.84 -5.12
CA PHE A 37 -11.31 2.17 -3.86
C PHE A 37 -11.94 1.36 -2.73
N LEU A 38 -11.09 0.86 -1.84
CA LEU A 38 -11.51 0.31 -0.56
C LEU A 38 -11.37 1.42 0.49
N ALA A 39 -12.47 1.81 1.11
CA ALA A 39 -12.47 2.73 2.23
C ALA A 39 -12.90 1.97 3.49
N ALA A 40 -12.10 2.05 4.54
CA ALA A 40 -12.36 1.42 5.82
C ALA A 40 -12.36 2.46 6.94
N ALA A 41 -13.35 2.39 7.83
CA ALA A 41 -13.39 3.16 9.05
C ALA A 41 -12.90 2.28 10.20
N PHE A 42 -11.90 2.76 10.92
CA PHE A 42 -11.42 2.11 12.14
C PHE A 42 -12.16 2.67 13.34
N ASP A 43 -12.76 1.79 14.14
CA ASP A 43 -13.43 2.13 15.39
C ASP A 43 -12.43 1.99 16.55
N ALA A 44 -11.81 3.13 16.92
CA ALA A 44 -10.80 3.17 17.98
C ALA A 44 -11.38 2.83 19.35
N ASP A 45 -12.63 3.23 19.62
CA ASP A 45 -13.28 2.97 20.91
C ASP A 45 -13.55 1.49 21.08
N ALA A 46 -14.13 0.84 20.06
CA ALA A 46 -14.35 -0.60 20.05
C ALA A 46 -13.03 -1.40 20.07
N ALA A 47 -11.95 -0.88 19.51
CA ALA A 47 -10.63 -1.51 19.59
C ALA A 47 -10.07 -1.45 21.02
N ALA A 48 -10.18 -0.28 21.68
CA ALA A 48 -9.74 -0.10 23.07
C ALA A 48 -10.55 -0.99 24.03
N GLU A 49 -11.87 -1.13 23.85
CA GLU A 49 -12.73 -2.04 24.62
C GLU A 49 -12.29 -3.50 24.51
N ARG A 50 -11.70 -3.90 23.36
CA ARG A 50 -11.13 -5.23 23.14
C ARG A 50 -9.69 -5.38 23.66
N GLY A 51 -9.15 -4.35 24.32
CA GLY A 51 -7.79 -4.34 24.83
C GLY A 51 -6.70 -4.18 23.78
N GLN A 52 -7.06 -3.78 22.57
CA GLN A 52 -6.08 -3.47 21.51
C GLN A 52 -5.33 -2.18 21.86
N GLN A 53 -4.03 -2.18 21.70
CA GLN A 53 -3.20 -1.00 21.89
C GLN A 53 -2.99 -0.26 20.57
N ILE A 54 -2.56 1.00 20.66
CA ILE A 54 -2.13 1.79 19.50
C ILE A 54 -0.97 1.04 18.83
N GLY A 55 -1.14 0.63 17.57
CA GLY A 55 -0.18 -0.19 16.83
C GLY A 55 -0.60 -1.65 16.64
N ASP A 56 -1.56 -2.14 17.42
CA ASP A 56 -2.16 -3.47 17.21
C ASP A 56 -3.15 -3.40 16.04
N GLY A 57 -2.62 -3.30 14.81
CA GLY A 57 -3.47 -3.30 13.61
C GLY A 57 -4.17 -4.64 13.42
N THR A 58 -5.46 -4.61 13.07
CA THR A 58 -6.12 -5.81 12.53
C THR A 58 -5.66 -5.97 11.08
N PRO A 59 -4.97 -7.06 10.71
CA PRO A 59 -4.57 -7.28 9.34
C PRO A 59 -5.79 -7.40 8.44
N VAL A 60 -5.73 -6.75 7.27
CA VAL A 60 -6.76 -6.82 6.24
C VAL A 60 -6.18 -7.59 5.06
N HIS A 61 -6.82 -8.72 4.72
CA HIS A 61 -6.46 -9.51 3.55
C HIS A 61 -7.34 -9.08 2.37
N ILE A 62 -6.70 -8.67 1.26
CA ILE A 62 -7.38 -8.25 0.03
C ILE A 62 -6.81 -9.05 -1.12
N THR A 63 -7.69 -9.71 -1.89
CA THR A 63 -7.31 -10.41 -3.13
C THR A 63 -7.71 -9.55 -4.33
N ILE A 64 -6.73 -9.16 -5.14
CA ILE A 64 -6.93 -8.35 -6.34
C ILE A 64 -6.35 -9.11 -7.53
N PRO A 65 -7.16 -9.53 -8.50
CA PRO A 65 -6.64 -10.08 -9.76
C PRO A 65 -6.00 -8.94 -10.57
N THR A 66 -4.71 -9.08 -10.86
CA THR A 66 -3.97 -8.10 -11.65
C THR A 66 -2.75 -8.74 -12.28
N ASP A 67 -2.43 -8.34 -13.51
CA ASP A 67 -1.21 -8.74 -14.21
C ASP A 67 -0.04 -7.76 -13.94
N ASN A 68 -0.36 -6.58 -13.41
CA ASN A 68 0.60 -5.53 -13.08
C ASN A 68 0.41 -5.11 -11.61
N PRO A 69 1.01 -5.85 -10.67
CA PRO A 69 0.91 -5.51 -9.26
C PRO A 69 1.72 -4.25 -8.94
N TRP A 70 1.20 -3.46 -8.00
CA TRP A 70 1.87 -2.28 -7.52
C TRP A 70 1.46 -1.96 -6.08
N VAL A 71 2.35 -1.27 -5.36
CA VAL A 71 2.11 -0.83 -3.98
C VAL A 71 1.95 0.68 -3.97
N PRO A 72 0.83 1.22 -3.45
CA PRO A 72 0.57 2.66 -3.40
C PRO A 72 1.44 3.32 -2.34
N LEU A 73 2.57 3.88 -2.72
CA LEU A 73 3.48 4.59 -1.81
C LEU A 73 3.13 6.08 -1.68
N ARG A 74 2.67 6.71 -2.77
CA ARG A 74 2.31 8.13 -2.77
C ARG A 74 1.23 8.46 -1.73
N ILE A 75 0.28 7.54 -1.48
CA ILE A 75 -0.77 7.76 -0.48
C ILE A 75 -0.23 7.88 0.94
N LEU A 76 0.96 7.35 1.23
CA LEU A 76 1.58 7.45 2.55
C LEU A 76 1.98 8.89 2.90
N ALA A 77 2.13 9.75 1.89
CA ALA A 77 2.43 11.16 2.06
C ALA A 77 1.19 12.04 2.28
N LEU A 78 -0.01 11.47 2.12
CA LEU A 78 -1.27 12.21 2.19
C LEU A 78 -1.44 12.91 3.55
N GLY A 79 -1.68 14.22 3.51
CA GLY A 79 -1.90 15.06 4.70
C GLY A 79 -0.64 15.37 5.50
N LYS A 80 0.54 14.97 5.02
CA LYS A 80 1.82 15.24 5.66
C LYS A 80 2.47 16.51 5.11
N SER A 81 3.24 17.20 5.95
CA SER A 81 4.12 18.26 5.44
C SER A 81 5.22 17.65 4.56
N GLY A 82 5.70 18.40 3.55
CA GLY A 82 6.69 17.87 2.61
C GLY A 82 8.01 17.39 3.27
N ALA A 83 8.37 17.94 4.43
CA ALA A 83 9.56 17.55 5.19
C ALA A 83 9.29 16.42 6.19
N GLU A 84 8.04 16.04 6.42
CA GLU A 84 7.67 15.00 7.37
C GLU A 84 8.14 13.64 6.86
N ARG A 85 8.73 12.86 7.77
CA ARG A 85 9.27 11.55 7.44
C ARG A 85 8.17 10.51 7.32
N VAL A 86 8.28 9.69 6.30
CA VAL A 86 7.43 8.53 6.05
C VAL A 86 8.30 7.28 6.15
N GLU A 87 7.91 6.37 7.03
CA GLU A 87 8.57 5.09 7.22
C GLU A 87 7.55 3.97 7.03
N ALA A 88 7.92 2.97 6.23
CA ALA A 88 7.10 1.77 6.03
C ALA A 88 7.97 0.61 5.54
N ASP A 89 7.53 -0.61 5.83
CA ASP A 89 8.12 -1.83 5.26
C ASP A 89 7.12 -2.46 4.28
N VAL A 90 7.61 -2.84 3.11
CA VAL A 90 6.88 -3.61 2.10
C VAL A 90 7.51 -4.98 1.98
N TYR A 91 6.71 -6.02 2.24
CA TYR A 91 7.14 -7.41 2.06
C TYR A 91 6.43 -8.00 0.86
N LEU A 92 7.20 -8.62 -0.04
CA LEU A 92 6.70 -9.29 -1.23
C LEU A 92 7.05 -10.78 -1.12
N LEU A 93 6.05 -11.63 -1.38
CA LEU A 93 6.25 -13.06 -1.61
C LEU A 93 5.88 -13.34 -3.08
N THR A 94 6.87 -13.74 -3.86
CA THR A 94 6.75 -13.98 -5.30
C THR A 94 7.35 -15.33 -5.65
N ASP A 95 7.08 -15.86 -6.83
CA ASP A 95 7.67 -17.14 -7.25
C ASP A 95 9.18 -17.02 -7.47
N GLU A 96 9.63 -15.88 -8.00
CA GLU A 96 11.03 -15.55 -8.27
C GLU A 96 11.37 -14.13 -7.80
N ALA A 97 12.64 -13.74 -7.89
CA ALA A 97 13.08 -12.38 -7.57
C ALA A 97 12.34 -11.36 -8.44
N PRO A 98 11.54 -10.44 -7.85
CA PRO A 98 10.78 -9.48 -8.61
C PRO A 98 11.66 -8.36 -9.16
N ALA A 99 11.33 -7.84 -10.35
CA ALA A 99 11.82 -6.54 -10.78
C ALA A 99 10.94 -5.44 -10.20
N LEU A 100 11.56 -4.35 -9.74
CA LEU A 100 10.92 -3.25 -9.05
C LEU A 100 11.17 -1.92 -9.76
N LEU A 101 10.12 -1.08 -9.84
CA LEU A 101 10.22 0.26 -10.40
C LEU A 101 9.48 1.26 -9.48
N PRO A 102 10.16 2.31 -8.98
CA PRO A 102 11.58 2.60 -9.14
C PRO A 102 12.47 1.56 -8.44
N ALA A 103 13.68 1.38 -8.95
CA ALA A 103 14.64 0.48 -8.32
C ALA A 103 14.99 0.98 -6.91
N PRO A 104 14.93 0.12 -5.87
CA PRO A 104 15.21 0.52 -4.49
C PRO A 104 16.72 0.68 -4.28
N ASN A 105 17.22 1.91 -4.49
CA ASN A 105 18.66 2.25 -4.42
C ASN A 105 19.00 3.21 -3.28
N GLY A 106 18.03 3.53 -2.41
CA GLY A 106 18.17 4.46 -1.29
C GLY A 106 18.11 5.95 -1.66
N ARG A 107 18.27 6.31 -2.94
CA ARG A 107 18.26 7.73 -3.38
C ARG A 107 16.86 8.29 -3.54
N ASN A 108 15.92 7.42 -3.80
CA ASN A 108 14.49 7.72 -3.98
C ASN A 108 13.65 7.46 -2.71
N GLY A 109 14.30 7.29 -1.56
CA GLY A 109 13.62 7.03 -0.30
C GLY A 109 13.13 5.59 -0.13
N ILE A 110 13.49 4.67 -1.04
CA ILE A 110 13.27 3.24 -0.88
C ILE A 110 14.59 2.46 -0.98
N ARG A 111 14.72 1.45 -0.15
CA ARG A 111 15.92 0.61 -0.05
C ARG A 111 15.53 -0.86 -0.04
N LEU A 112 16.32 -1.68 -0.74
CA LEU A 112 16.21 -3.14 -0.67
C LEU A 112 16.92 -3.62 0.59
N ASP A 113 16.16 -4.14 1.54
CA ASP A 113 16.70 -4.68 2.79
C ASP A 113 16.94 -6.18 2.73
N HIS A 114 16.14 -6.89 1.94
CA HIS A 114 16.25 -8.33 1.76
C HIS A 114 15.72 -8.74 0.38
N SER A 115 16.36 -9.72 -0.25
CA SER A 115 15.85 -10.36 -1.47
C SER A 115 16.54 -11.72 -1.61
N ASP A 116 15.84 -12.78 -1.20
CA ASP A 116 16.36 -14.17 -1.26
C ASP A 116 15.18 -15.16 -1.20
N ALA A 117 15.47 -16.44 -1.47
CA ALA A 117 14.50 -17.50 -1.29
C ALA A 117 14.06 -17.58 0.19
N ALA A 118 12.75 -17.57 0.41
CA ALA A 118 12.20 -17.68 1.75
C ALA A 118 12.46 -19.08 2.33
N SER A 119 12.85 -19.15 3.60
CA SER A 119 13.06 -20.43 4.25
C SER A 119 11.75 -21.20 4.44
N ALA A 120 11.81 -22.53 4.34
CA ALA A 120 10.64 -23.38 4.54
C ALA A 120 10.02 -23.21 5.94
N SER A 121 10.85 -22.93 6.97
CA SER A 121 10.38 -22.65 8.33
C SER A 121 9.56 -21.36 8.39
N LEU A 122 10.07 -20.27 7.81
CA LEU A 122 9.33 -18.99 7.75
C LEU A 122 7.98 -19.15 7.06
N LEU A 123 7.94 -19.80 5.88
CA LEU A 123 6.70 -20.01 5.15
C LEU A 123 5.73 -20.95 5.89
N SER A 124 6.25 -21.91 6.65
CA SER A 124 5.44 -22.78 7.49
C SER A 124 4.84 -22.00 8.68
N ASP A 125 5.62 -21.16 9.32
CA ASP A 125 5.17 -20.32 10.44
C ASP A 125 4.09 -19.34 9.97
N LEU A 126 4.32 -18.63 8.85
CA LEU A 126 3.33 -17.74 8.26
C LEU A 126 2.02 -18.46 7.92
N ARG A 127 2.08 -19.68 7.37
CA ARG A 127 0.86 -20.47 7.06
C ARG A 127 0.10 -20.93 8.29
N SER A 128 0.77 -21.04 9.44
CA SER A 128 0.12 -21.44 10.69
C SER A 128 -0.74 -20.32 11.28
N ASP A 129 -0.54 -19.08 10.85
CA ASP A 129 -1.34 -17.95 11.29
C ASP A 129 -2.74 -18.01 10.67
N ARG A 130 -3.72 -17.64 11.46
CA ARG A 130 -5.11 -17.65 11.06
C ARG A 130 -5.36 -16.75 9.84
N GLY A 131 -5.88 -17.32 8.75
CA GLY A 131 -6.16 -16.62 7.51
C GLY A 131 -4.97 -16.47 6.58
N MET A 132 -3.84 -17.15 6.88
CA MET A 132 -2.62 -17.12 6.08
C MET A 132 -2.36 -18.45 5.35
N GLU A 133 -3.36 -19.33 5.27
CA GLU A 133 -3.26 -20.65 4.62
C GLU A 133 -2.95 -20.58 3.13
N TRP A 134 -3.14 -19.40 2.52
CA TRP A 134 -2.82 -19.10 1.13
C TRP A 134 -1.33 -18.96 0.85
N ILE A 135 -0.46 -18.82 1.86
CA ILE A 135 0.99 -18.72 1.70
C ILE A 135 1.54 -19.96 0.98
N PRO A 136 2.31 -19.82 -0.11
CA PRO A 136 2.83 -20.95 -0.86
C PRO A 136 3.93 -21.70 -0.08
N PRO A 137 4.20 -22.97 -0.41
CA PRO A 137 5.25 -23.76 0.25
C PRO A 137 6.68 -23.33 -0.12
N SER A 138 6.83 -22.61 -1.23
CA SER A 138 8.07 -21.99 -1.67
C SER A 138 7.77 -20.60 -2.22
N ALA A 139 8.63 -19.65 -1.94
CA ALA A 139 8.52 -18.28 -2.43
C ALA A 139 9.87 -17.57 -2.37
N TRP A 140 9.99 -16.50 -3.13
CA TRP A 140 11.04 -15.51 -2.98
C TRP A 140 10.52 -14.42 -2.05
N LEU A 141 11.28 -14.08 -1.01
CA LEU A 141 10.96 -13.00 -0.09
C LEU A 141 11.78 -11.76 -0.45
N THR A 142 11.07 -10.66 -0.67
CA THR A 142 11.70 -9.36 -0.84
C THR A 142 11.19 -8.40 0.21
N LYS A 143 12.09 -7.70 0.91
CA LYS A 143 11.77 -6.61 1.82
C LYS A 143 12.29 -5.30 1.24
N VAL A 144 11.39 -4.34 1.07
CA VAL A 144 11.70 -2.97 0.68
C VAL A 144 11.35 -2.06 1.85
N ALA A 145 12.35 -1.34 2.37
CA ALA A 145 12.14 -0.30 3.35
C ALA A 145 11.87 1.04 2.66
N VAL A 146 10.81 1.70 3.08
CA VAL A 146 10.48 3.09 2.72
C VAL A 146 10.98 3.97 3.86
N ASP A 147 11.81 4.94 3.53
CA ASP A 147 12.35 5.91 4.46
C ASP A 147 12.60 7.21 3.69
N SER A 148 11.59 8.07 3.67
CA SER A 148 11.55 9.20 2.75
C SER A 148 10.88 10.42 3.38
N ALA A 149 11.26 11.61 2.91
CA ALA A 149 10.43 12.79 3.13
C ALA A 149 9.14 12.69 2.29
N ALA A 150 8.00 13.10 2.84
CA ALA A 150 6.71 13.01 2.16
C ALA A 150 6.71 13.64 0.75
N ALA A 151 7.39 14.75 0.57
CA ALA A 151 7.53 15.42 -0.73
C ALA A 151 8.27 14.57 -1.80
N GLN A 152 9.02 13.56 -1.40
CA GLN A 152 9.75 12.68 -2.32
C GLN A 152 8.92 11.48 -2.77
N LEU A 153 7.83 11.14 -2.05
CA LEU A 153 6.93 10.03 -2.38
C LEU A 153 5.89 10.46 -3.43
N SER A 154 6.35 10.77 -4.63
CA SER A 154 5.49 11.17 -5.76
C SER A 154 5.18 10.02 -6.72
N TYR A 155 5.55 8.80 -6.37
CA TYR A 155 5.47 7.58 -7.17
C TYR A 155 4.90 6.42 -6.35
N ASP A 156 4.58 5.33 -7.04
CA ASP A 156 4.21 4.05 -6.46
C ASP A 156 5.25 2.98 -6.83
N LEU A 157 5.27 1.87 -6.11
CA LEU A 157 6.18 0.76 -6.39
C LEU A 157 5.48 -0.23 -7.32
N ALA A 158 5.81 -0.22 -8.60
CA ALA A 158 5.38 -1.24 -9.55
C ALA A 158 6.28 -2.47 -9.46
N ILE A 159 5.67 -3.65 -9.63
CA ILE A 159 6.29 -4.95 -9.41
C ILE A 159 6.08 -5.80 -10.65
N ASP A 160 7.14 -6.36 -11.19
CA ASP A 160 7.05 -7.50 -12.10
C ASP A 160 7.52 -8.75 -11.36
N ALA A 161 6.60 -9.66 -11.11
CA ALA A 161 6.83 -10.92 -10.42
C ALA A 161 7.10 -12.08 -11.38
N SER A 162 7.04 -11.84 -12.70
CA SER A 162 7.24 -12.86 -13.73
C SER A 162 8.71 -13.15 -14.01
N GLY A 163 9.63 -12.35 -13.45
CA GLY A 163 11.06 -12.43 -13.77
C GLY A 163 11.45 -11.85 -15.13
N ALA A 164 10.48 -11.33 -15.91
CA ALA A 164 10.74 -10.72 -17.22
C ALA A 164 11.44 -9.35 -17.13
N GLY A 165 11.44 -8.72 -15.95
CA GLY A 165 12.16 -7.48 -15.69
C GLY A 165 11.50 -6.21 -16.21
N ALA A 166 10.19 -6.24 -16.42
CA ALA A 166 9.43 -5.16 -17.03
C ALA A 166 8.25 -4.64 -16.18
N PRO A 167 8.51 -4.10 -14.96
CA PRO A 167 7.43 -3.52 -14.17
C PRO A 167 6.79 -2.32 -14.87
N SER A 168 5.48 -2.13 -14.66
CA SER A 168 4.69 -1.10 -15.34
C SER A 168 5.09 0.31 -14.89
N ALA A 169 5.64 1.11 -15.80
CA ALA A 169 5.97 2.50 -15.53
C ALA A 169 4.71 3.36 -15.27
N VAL A 170 3.59 3.02 -15.90
CA VAL A 170 2.30 3.70 -15.68
C VAL A 170 1.80 3.45 -14.26
N ASP A 171 1.88 2.20 -13.80
CA ASP A 171 1.45 1.84 -12.45
C ASP A 171 2.41 2.37 -11.38
N ALA A 172 3.69 2.58 -11.71
CA ALA A 172 4.63 3.31 -10.87
C ALA A 172 4.38 4.83 -10.83
N GLY A 173 3.50 5.35 -11.67
CA GLY A 173 3.20 6.79 -11.74
C GLY A 173 4.13 7.60 -12.61
N PHE A 174 4.97 6.94 -13.38
CA PHE A 174 5.82 7.63 -14.34
C PHE A 174 5.06 7.83 -15.66
N THR A 175 4.83 9.09 -16.03
CA THR A 175 4.32 9.43 -17.37
C THR A 175 5.46 9.31 -18.36
N LEU A 176 5.41 8.31 -19.22
CA LEU A 176 6.31 8.19 -20.35
C LEU A 176 5.87 9.18 -21.44
N THR A 177 6.35 10.41 -21.35
CA THR A 177 6.22 11.35 -22.47
C THR A 177 7.17 10.90 -23.59
N GLY A 178 6.63 10.24 -24.61
CA GLY A 178 7.32 10.07 -25.89
C GLY A 178 7.99 8.74 -26.20
N VAL A 179 7.71 7.65 -25.46
CA VAL A 179 8.18 6.32 -25.85
C VAL A 179 6.99 5.42 -26.24
N PRO A 180 6.96 4.86 -27.46
CA PRO A 180 5.92 3.89 -27.81
C PRO A 180 6.10 2.62 -26.98
N VAL A 181 5.09 2.29 -26.16
CA VAL A 181 5.07 1.04 -25.38
C VAL A 181 4.77 -0.11 -26.33
N ALA A 182 5.74 -0.97 -26.59
CA ALA A 182 5.49 -2.26 -27.20
C ALA A 182 4.81 -3.16 -26.15
N VAL A 183 3.52 -3.41 -26.33
CA VAL A 183 2.79 -4.39 -25.51
C VAL A 183 3.16 -5.78 -25.99
N ALA A 184 4.04 -6.44 -25.26
CA ALA A 184 4.24 -7.87 -25.38
C ALA A 184 3.20 -8.57 -24.47
N GLY A 185 2.29 -9.33 -25.05
CA GLY A 185 1.34 -10.14 -24.32
C GLY A 185 2.07 -11.25 -23.57
N LEU A 186 1.81 -11.39 -22.29
CA LEU A 186 2.34 -12.47 -21.44
C LEU A 186 1.20 -13.17 -20.71
N ASP A 187 1.30 -14.50 -20.73
CA ASP A 187 0.37 -15.41 -20.06
C ASP A 187 0.41 -15.24 -18.53
N GLY A 188 -0.78 -15.26 -17.94
CA GLY A 188 -1.00 -14.89 -16.56
C GLY A 188 -0.34 -15.76 -15.50
N GLY A 189 0.63 -15.21 -14.81
CA GLY A 189 1.08 -15.72 -13.52
C GLY A 189 0.13 -15.23 -12.40
N ARG A 190 -0.30 -16.12 -11.53
CA ARG A 190 -1.07 -15.75 -10.34
C ARG A 190 -0.11 -15.17 -9.31
N LEU A 191 -0.15 -13.86 -9.12
CA LEU A 191 0.53 -13.21 -8.01
C LEU A 191 -0.42 -13.12 -6.82
N VAL A 192 0.02 -13.60 -5.67
CA VAL A 192 -0.60 -13.29 -4.39
C VAL A 192 0.28 -12.26 -3.70
N LEU A 193 -0.19 -11.02 -3.68
CA LEU A 193 0.49 -9.92 -3.01
C LEU A 193 -0.03 -9.80 -1.58
N ALA A 194 0.79 -10.15 -0.61
CA ALA A 194 0.55 -9.81 0.79
C ALA A 194 1.36 -8.56 1.13
N VAL A 195 0.69 -7.46 1.36
CA VAL A 195 1.31 -6.24 1.88
C VAL A 195 1.05 -6.19 3.37
N LEU A 196 2.04 -6.57 4.16
CA LEU A 196 2.02 -6.38 5.61
C LEU A 196 2.61 -4.99 5.88
N PHE A 197 1.77 -4.03 6.23
CA PHE A 197 2.21 -2.74 6.72
C PHE A 197 2.52 -2.86 8.21
N SER A 198 3.81 -2.90 8.55
CA SER A 198 4.26 -2.75 9.92
C SER A 198 4.54 -1.26 10.16
N LEU A 199 3.56 -0.53 10.66
CA LEU A 199 3.72 0.87 11.04
C LEU A 199 4.44 0.92 12.40
N MET A 200 5.75 0.93 12.40
CA MET A 200 6.52 1.39 13.57
C MET A 200 6.61 2.92 13.52
N GLY A 201 5.63 3.59 14.11
CA GLY A 201 5.66 5.04 14.25
C GLY A 201 4.29 5.65 14.49
N VAL A 202 4.14 6.33 15.60
CA VAL A 202 2.92 6.93 16.19
C VAL A 202 2.21 7.97 15.30
N ALA A 203 2.68 8.24 14.09
CA ALA A 203 2.21 9.35 13.25
C ALA A 203 1.16 8.98 12.18
N GLY A 204 0.93 7.70 11.88
CA GLY A 204 0.04 7.28 10.76
C GLY A 204 -1.46 7.28 11.07
N ILE A 205 -1.86 7.25 12.34
CA ILE A 205 -3.26 7.06 12.75
C ILE A 205 -4.04 8.40 12.83
N TRP A 206 -3.38 9.54 12.66
CA TRP A 206 -4.01 10.87 12.82
C TRP A 206 -4.83 11.34 11.62
N LEU A 207 -4.93 10.59 10.56
CA LEU A 207 -5.58 11.04 9.33
C LEU A 207 -7.11 10.99 9.36
N MET A 208 -7.74 10.31 10.33
CA MET A 208 -9.20 10.22 10.41
C MET A 208 -9.71 10.11 11.84
N THR A 209 -9.55 11.15 12.67
CA THR A 209 -10.24 11.19 13.95
C THR A 209 -11.66 11.70 13.78
N ARG A 210 -12.62 10.91 14.20
CA ARG A 210 -14.04 11.27 14.30
C ARG A 210 -14.22 12.37 15.35
N HIS A 211 -14.59 13.57 14.95
CA HIS A 211 -15.11 14.55 15.89
C HIS A 211 -16.56 14.17 16.20
N ALA A 212 -16.77 13.46 17.30
CA ALA A 212 -18.11 13.34 17.87
C ALA A 212 -18.53 14.71 18.42
N PRO A 213 -19.71 15.25 18.07
CA PRO A 213 -20.21 16.42 18.74
C PRO A 213 -20.50 16.06 20.20
N ARG A 214 -19.85 16.75 21.15
CA ARG A 214 -20.23 16.67 22.55
C ARG A 214 -21.66 17.18 22.67
N GLY A 215 -22.60 16.26 22.84
CA GLY A 215 -23.99 16.59 23.22
C GLY A 215 -23.97 17.32 24.53
N ALA A 216 -24.61 18.51 24.53
CA ALA A 216 -24.84 19.26 25.73
C ALA A 216 -25.75 18.46 26.68
N ALA A 217 -25.25 18.11 27.84
CA ALA A 217 -26.06 17.64 28.93
C ALA A 217 -26.92 18.81 29.44
N ARG A 218 -28.20 18.61 29.50
CA ARG A 218 -29.11 19.24 30.44
C ARG A 218 -29.72 18.15 31.30
#